data_bddb8d6755f6bbfaf922422639151e3c
#
_entry.id   bddb8d6755f6bbfaf922422639151e3c
#
_cell.length_a   1.000
_cell.length_b   1.000
_cell.length_c   1.000
_cell.angle_alpha   90.00
_cell.angle_beta   90.00
_cell.angle_gamma   90.00
#
_symmetry.space_group_name_H-M   'P 1'
#
loop_
_entity.id
_entity.type
_entity.pdbx_description
1 polymer ?
#
loop_
_entity_poly.entity_id
_entity_poly.type
_entity_poly.pdbx_seq_one_letter_code
_entity_poly.pdbx_strand_id
1 'polypeptide(L)'
;KVLNQYDLDLAEISDGSIIIPHDIKCELIQKMSKDRTVMSEVGSKDSGILISPAKWIRMMQSELEAGSWKVIAEGRESGNVGVFRPNGTAHTLLINRIISKIAPEDILWEAPQKNQQVWFIKLFGAEVNLGNIAPKDMIPLECLRLGLRGDTFFEYLPKKVEERLKQTNDGDVEDDE
;
A
#
# COMPACT_ATOMS: atom_id res chain seq x y z
N LYS A 1 27.19 8.10 -0.27
CA LYS A 1 27.96 9.07 0.54
C LYS A 1 27.08 9.66 1.64
N VAL A 2 25.92 10.28 1.30
CA VAL A 2 25.00 10.87 2.29
C VAL A 2 24.46 9.81 3.26
N LEU A 3 23.96 8.68 2.79
CA LEU A 3 23.43 7.60 3.63
C LEU A 3 24.46 7.11 4.66
N ASN A 4 25.73 6.99 4.26
CA ASN A 4 26.81 6.60 5.18
C ASN A 4 27.17 7.71 6.18
N GLN A 5 27.02 8.98 5.77
CA GLN A 5 27.29 10.12 6.64
C GLN A 5 26.31 10.20 7.81
N TYR A 6 25.07 9.79 7.59
CA TYR A 6 24.00 9.84 8.59
C TYR A 6 23.65 8.47 9.18
N ASP A 7 24.44 7.45 8.86
CA ASP A 7 24.27 6.07 9.35
C ASP A 7 22.85 5.54 9.12
N LEU A 8 22.35 5.72 7.90
CA LEU A 8 21.00 5.29 7.53
C LEU A 8 21.01 3.85 7.03
N ASP A 9 20.24 2.98 7.67
CA ASP A 9 20.16 1.55 7.38
C ASP A 9 19.33 1.22 6.13
N LEU A 10 18.38 2.10 5.79
CA LEU A 10 17.45 1.89 4.69
C LEU A 10 17.62 2.96 3.62
N ALA A 11 17.52 2.55 2.37
CA ALA A 11 17.47 3.43 1.21
C ALA A 11 16.24 3.15 0.36
N GLU A 12 15.55 4.20 -0.05
CA GLU A 12 14.53 4.11 -1.07
C GLU A 12 15.12 4.48 -2.43
N ILE A 13 14.81 3.67 -3.46
CA ILE A 13 15.15 3.94 -4.85
C ILE A 13 13.85 4.19 -5.61
N SER A 14 13.61 5.46 -5.91
CA SER A 14 12.44 5.93 -6.64
C SER A 14 12.87 6.66 -7.92
N ASP A 15 12.15 6.42 -9.01
CA ASP A 15 12.30 7.09 -10.31
C ASP A 15 11.03 7.86 -10.72
N GLY A 16 10.11 8.08 -9.80
CA GLY A 16 8.84 8.76 -10.07
C GLY A 16 8.97 10.21 -10.55
N SER A 17 10.12 10.86 -10.32
CA SER A 17 10.40 12.24 -10.74
C SER A 17 11.42 12.36 -11.86
N ILE A 18 12.06 11.25 -12.25
CA ILE A 18 13.07 11.18 -13.31
C ILE A 18 12.84 9.91 -14.14
N ILE A 19 13.32 9.92 -15.38
CA ILE A 19 13.24 8.72 -16.23
C ILE A 19 14.58 7.99 -16.13
N ILE A 20 14.58 6.83 -15.49
CA ILE A 20 15.73 5.91 -15.46
C ILE A 20 15.33 4.65 -16.23
N PRO A 21 16.18 4.13 -17.14
CA PRO A 21 15.98 2.80 -17.70
C PRO A 21 15.87 1.76 -16.59
N HIS A 22 14.90 0.85 -16.67
CA HIS A 22 14.57 -0.05 -15.58
C HIS A 22 15.71 -1.03 -15.23
N ASP A 23 16.50 -1.43 -16.22
CA ASP A 23 17.73 -2.21 -16.04
C ASP A 23 18.76 -1.46 -15.17
N ILE A 24 18.98 -0.18 -15.43
CA ILE A 24 19.87 0.68 -14.61
C ILE A 24 19.33 0.82 -13.19
N LYS A 25 18.02 0.93 -13.03
CA LYS A 25 17.40 0.94 -11.68
C LYS A 25 17.66 -0.36 -10.94
N CYS A 26 17.49 -1.51 -11.57
CA CYS A 26 17.80 -2.83 -11.01
C CYS A 26 19.28 -2.97 -10.65
N GLU A 27 20.21 -2.46 -11.47
CA GLU A 27 21.63 -2.42 -11.14
C GLU A 27 21.92 -1.58 -9.88
N LEU A 28 21.25 -0.44 -9.72
CA LEU A 28 21.38 0.39 -8.53
C LEU A 28 20.86 -0.33 -7.28
N ILE A 29 19.71 -1.01 -7.37
CA ILE A 29 19.15 -1.83 -6.30
C ILE A 29 20.17 -2.91 -5.91
N GLN A 30 20.65 -3.68 -6.87
CA GLN A 30 21.62 -4.75 -6.65
C GLN A 30 22.93 -4.25 -6.02
N LYS A 31 23.37 -3.06 -6.41
CA LYS A 31 24.57 -2.45 -5.83
C LYS A 31 24.35 -2.03 -4.39
N MET A 32 23.21 -1.39 -4.10
CA MET A 32 22.94 -0.82 -2.78
C MET A 32 22.52 -1.88 -1.77
N SER A 33 21.82 -2.95 -2.20
CA SER A 33 21.38 -4.05 -1.34
C SER A 33 22.53 -4.87 -0.73
N LYS A 34 23.76 -4.71 -1.22
CA LYS A 34 24.95 -5.33 -0.64
C LYS A 34 25.34 -4.75 0.72
N ASP A 35 25.02 -3.48 0.95
CA ASP A 35 25.51 -2.73 2.11
C ASP A 35 24.37 -2.28 3.04
N ARG A 36 23.10 -2.33 2.58
CA ARG A 36 21.94 -1.84 3.34
C ARG A 36 20.63 -2.40 2.85
N THR A 37 19.57 -2.26 3.65
CA THR A 37 18.22 -2.55 3.22
C THR A 37 17.77 -1.56 2.14
N VAL A 38 17.22 -2.08 1.04
CA VAL A 38 16.70 -1.28 -0.08
C VAL A 38 15.22 -1.51 -0.23
N MET A 39 14.45 -0.45 -0.38
CA MET A 39 13.09 -0.46 -0.91
C MET A 39 13.10 0.24 -2.26
N SER A 40 12.26 -0.21 -3.19
CA SER A 40 12.17 0.41 -4.51
C SER A 40 10.72 0.71 -4.87
N GLU A 41 10.47 1.86 -5.51
CA GLU A 41 9.14 2.33 -5.83
C GLU A 41 8.79 2.01 -7.29
N VAL A 42 7.63 1.40 -7.51
CA VAL A 42 7.07 1.13 -8.84
C VAL A 42 5.78 1.93 -9.01
N GLY A 43 5.69 2.61 -10.14
CA GLY A 43 4.55 3.43 -10.49
C GLY A 43 4.96 4.68 -11.27
N SER A 44 4.02 5.58 -11.48
CA SER A 44 4.29 6.90 -12.05
C SER A 44 3.56 7.96 -11.24
N LYS A 45 4.27 9.04 -10.92
CA LYS A 45 3.70 10.24 -10.28
C LYS A 45 2.95 11.12 -11.29
N ASP A 46 3.05 10.82 -12.57
CA ASP A 46 2.31 11.49 -13.63
C ASP A 46 0.97 10.79 -13.86
N SER A 47 -0.13 11.51 -13.65
CA SER A 47 -1.50 11.02 -13.87
C SER A 47 -1.81 10.69 -15.34
N GLY A 48 -1.01 11.20 -16.28
CA GLY A 48 -1.13 10.91 -17.72
C GLY A 48 -0.49 9.57 -18.12
N ILE A 49 0.34 8.96 -17.25
CA ILE A 49 1.07 7.73 -17.58
C ILE A 49 0.33 6.52 -17.01
N LEU A 50 -0.30 5.76 -17.92
CA LEU A 50 -0.93 4.48 -17.57
C LEU A 50 0.06 3.34 -17.76
N ILE A 51 0.48 2.72 -16.67
CA ILE A 51 1.30 1.51 -16.67
C ILE A 51 0.39 0.29 -16.68
N SER A 52 0.56 -0.61 -17.66
CA SER A 52 -0.24 -1.84 -17.70
C SER A 52 0.04 -2.75 -16.49
N PRO A 53 -0.96 -3.54 -16.02
CA PRO A 53 -0.74 -4.47 -14.90
C PRO A 53 0.43 -5.45 -15.14
N ALA A 54 0.59 -5.92 -16.36
CA ALA A 54 1.71 -6.81 -16.71
C ALA A 54 3.07 -6.11 -16.59
N LYS A 55 3.15 -4.81 -16.90
CA LYS A 55 4.37 -4.02 -16.71
C LYS A 55 4.64 -3.78 -15.23
N TRP A 56 3.61 -3.46 -14.43
CA TRP A 56 3.72 -3.35 -12.98
C TRP A 56 4.34 -4.60 -12.37
N ILE A 57 3.76 -5.76 -12.67
CA ILE A 57 4.22 -7.05 -12.14
C ILE A 57 5.68 -7.32 -12.53
N ARG A 58 6.03 -7.15 -13.81
CA ARG A 58 7.41 -7.37 -14.26
C ARG A 58 8.42 -6.47 -13.54
N MET A 59 8.09 -5.18 -13.42
CA MET A 59 8.97 -4.23 -12.72
C MET A 59 9.15 -4.63 -11.26
N MET A 60 8.07 -4.89 -10.52
CA MET A 60 8.13 -5.33 -9.14
C MET A 60 8.93 -6.61 -8.95
N GLN A 61 8.71 -7.63 -9.80
CA GLN A 61 9.47 -8.88 -9.76
C GLN A 61 10.96 -8.65 -9.98
N SER A 62 11.33 -7.91 -11.04
CA SER A 62 12.74 -7.63 -11.33
C SER A 62 13.42 -6.83 -10.22
N GLU A 63 12.71 -5.92 -9.56
CA GLU A 63 13.25 -5.12 -8.46
C GLU A 63 13.44 -5.96 -7.18
N LEU A 64 12.52 -6.88 -6.87
CA LEU A 64 12.69 -7.87 -5.80
C LEU A 64 13.87 -8.82 -6.10
N GLU A 65 13.95 -9.35 -7.32
CA GLU A 65 15.06 -10.19 -7.77
C GLU A 65 16.42 -9.47 -7.72
N ALA A 66 16.43 -8.16 -7.96
CA ALA A 66 17.61 -7.32 -7.84
C ALA A 66 18.06 -7.08 -6.39
N GLY A 67 17.25 -7.43 -5.39
CA GLY A 67 17.57 -7.34 -3.98
C GLY A 67 16.82 -6.26 -3.20
N SER A 68 15.74 -5.72 -3.75
CA SER A 68 14.83 -4.88 -2.97
C SER A 68 14.15 -5.74 -1.90
N TRP A 69 14.18 -5.27 -0.65
CA TRP A 69 13.52 -5.96 0.48
C TRP A 69 11.99 -5.94 0.32
N LYS A 70 11.45 -4.80 -0.10
CA LYS A 70 10.04 -4.63 -0.47
C LYS A 70 9.95 -3.68 -1.65
N VAL A 71 8.90 -3.85 -2.44
CA VAL A 71 8.54 -2.89 -3.48
C VAL A 71 7.43 -1.96 -2.99
N ILE A 72 7.57 -0.68 -3.27
CA ILE A 72 6.57 0.34 -2.95
C ILE A 72 5.62 0.47 -4.14
N ALA A 73 4.33 0.35 -3.90
CA ALA A 73 3.30 0.60 -4.89
C ALA A 73 2.84 2.04 -4.81
N GLU A 74 3.21 2.84 -5.80
CA GLU A 74 2.98 4.30 -5.88
C GLU A 74 1.50 4.68 -5.75
N GLY A 75 1.22 5.64 -4.89
CA GLY A 75 -0.11 6.25 -4.70
C GLY A 75 -0.06 7.78 -4.64
N ARG A 76 1.12 8.39 -4.45
CA ARG A 76 1.40 9.81 -4.24
C ARG A 76 0.68 10.38 -3.00
N GLU A 77 1.10 11.54 -2.50
CA GLU A 77 0.45 12.20 -1.35
C GLU A 77 -1.02 12.54 -1.61
N SER A 78 -1.40 12.74 -2.88
CA SER A 78 -2.79 13.01 -3.27
C SER A 78 -3.67 11.77 -3.27
N GLY A 79 -3.09 10.55 -3.33
CA GLY A 79 -3.83 9.29 -3.37
C GLY A 79 -4.74 9.14 -4.60
N ASN A 80 -4.34 9.66 -5.76
CA ASN A 80 -5.16 9.65 -6.98
C ASN A 80 -4.41 9.25 -8.24
N VAL A 81 -3.26 8.59 -8.07
CA VAL A 81 -2.44 8.02 -9.16
C VAL A 81 -1.99 6.61 -8.79
N GLY A 82 -1.26 5.96 -9.67
CA GLY A 82 -0.66 4.64 -9.43
C GLY A 82 -1.70 3.57 -9.14
N VAL A 83 -1.74 3.08 -7.91
CA VAL A 83 -2.71 2.08 -7.45
C VAL A 83 -4.11 2.66 -7.17
N PHE A 84 -4.29 3.97 -7.32
CA PHE A 84 -5.58 4.65 -7.17
C PHE A 84 -6.07 5.25 -8.48
N ARG A 85 -7.39 5.40 -8.57
CA ARG A 85 -8.06 6.14 -9.64
C ARG A 85 -8.04 7.65 -9.34
N PRO A 86 -8.29 8.51 -10.32
CA PRO A 86 -8.32 9.96 -10.11
C PRO A 86 -9.28 10.43 -9.00
N ASN A 87 -10.31 9.65 -8.69
CA ASN A 87 -11.25 9.92 -7.59
C ASN A 87 -10.78 9.39 -6.22
N GLY A 88 -9.56 8.88 -6.11
CA GLY A 88 -8.97 8.35 -4.88
C GLY A 88 -9.40 6.91 -4.52
N THR A 89 -10.26 6.26 -5.31
CA THR A 89 -10.65 4.86 -5.05
C THR A 89 -9.55 3.90 -5.53
N ALA A 90 -9.41 2.76 -4.83
CA ALA A 90 -8.45 1.73 -5.20
C ALA A 90 -8.70 1.15 -6.59
N HIS A 91 -7.63 0.95 -7.36
CA HIS A 91 -7.71 0.31 -8.67
C HIS A 91 -7.71 -1.22 -8.50
N THR A 92 -8.85 -1.75 -8.05
CA THR A 92 -9.02 -3.14 -7.61
C THR A 92 -8.48 -4.17 -8.61
N LEU A 93 -8.74 -3.97 -9.93
CA LEU A 93 -8.26 -4.89 -10.96
C LEU A 93 -6.71 -4.91 -11.03
N LEU A 94 -6.06 -3.75 -10.92
CA LEU A 94 -4.61 -3.66 -10.89
C LEU A 94 -4.06 -4.37 -9.65
N ILE A 95 -4.58 -4.04 -8.47
CA ILE A 95 -4.15 -4.60 -7.19
C ILE A 95 -4.32 -6.13 -7.19
N ASN A 96 -5.49 -6.63 -7.61
CA ASN A 96 -5.72 -8.08 -7.69
C ASN A 96 -4.77 -8.78 -8.67
N ARG A 97 -4.40 -8.14 -9.77
CA ARG A 97 -3.39 -8.67 -10.68
C ARG A 97 -2.01 -8.70 -10.07
N ILE A 98 -1.61 -7.66 -9.35
CA ILE A 98 -0.31 -7.60 -8.66
C ILE A 98 -0.23 -8.74 -7.63
N ILE A 99 -1.18 -8.86 -6.71
CA ILE A 99 -1.15 -9.85 -5.63
C ILE A 99 -1.34 -11.30 -6.13
N SER A 100 -1.80 -11.49 -7.34
CA SER A 100 -1.82 -12.82 -7.96
C SER A 100 -0.42 -13.33 -8.34
N LYS A 101 0.62 -12.49 -8.27
CA LYS A 101 2.00 -12.79 -8.69
C LYS A 101 3.07 -12.38 -7.69
N ILE A 102 2.76 -11.48 -6.78
CA ILE A 102 3.68 -10.95 -5.77
C ILE A 102 2.98 -11.06 -4.42
N ALA A 103 3.69 -11.60 -3.43
CA ALA A 103 3.14 -11.76 -2.09
C ALA A 103 2.84 -10.39 -1.46
N PRO A 104 1.67 -10.19 -0.84
CA PRO A 104 1.30 -8.90 -0.23
C PRO A 104 2.30 -8.41 0.81
N GLU A 105 2.98 -9.31 1.51
CA GLU A 105 4.03 -9.01 2.48
C GLU A 105 5.29 -8.39 1.86
N ASP A 106 5.53 -8.61 0.57
CA ASP A 106 6.65 -8.01 -0.17
C ASP A 106 6.33 -6.61 -0.72
N ILE A 107 5.10 -6.15 -0.52
CA ILE A 107 4.64 -4.87 -1.05
C ILE A 107 4.35 -3.90 0.10
N LEU A 108 4.83 -2.66 -0.05
CA LEU A 108 4.39 -1.52 0.74
C LEU A 108 3.45 -0.68 -0.12
N TRP A 109 2.21 -0.53 0.35
CA TRP A 109 1.18 0.22 -0.36
C TRP A 109 1.15 1.66 0.11
N GLU A 110 1.38 2.62 -0.75
CA GLU A 110 1.13 4.01 -0.41
C GLU A 110 -0.36 4.25 -0.21
N ALA A 111 -0.75 4.73 0.96
CA ALA A 111 -2.14 4.95 1.35
C ALA A 111 -2.28 6.26 2.17
N PRO A 112 -2.12 7.43 1.53
CA PRO A 112 -2.09 8.72 2.24
C PRO A 112 -3.45 9.10 2.85
N GLN A 113 -4.55 8.57 2.33
CA GLN A 113 -5.89 8.91 2.79
C GLN A 113 -6.47 7.81 3.70
N LYS A 114 -7.24 8.22 4.73
CA LYS A 114 -7.89 7.31 5.69
C LYS A 114 -8.71 6.20 5.01
N ASN A 115 -9.53 6.57 4.02
CA ASN A 115 -10.36 5.60 3.29
C ASN A 115 -9.54 4.55 2.54
N GLN A 116 -8.35 4.91 2.06
CA GLN A 116 -7.40 3.99 1.42
C GLN A 116 -6.76 3.06 2.45
N GLN A 117 -6.37 3.58 3.61
CA GLN A 117 -5.85 2.78 4.72
C GLN A 117 -6.89 1.75 5.18
N VAL A 118 -8.14 2.17 5.39
CA VAL A 118 -9.26 1.28 5.73
C VAL A 118 -9.45 0.20 4.67
N TRP A 119 -9.41 0.58 3.39
CA TRP A 119 -9.58 -0.37 2.29
C TRP A 119 -8.51 -1.46 2.29
N PHE A 120 -7.24 -1.08 2.47
CA PHE A 120 -6.14 -2.05 2.53
C PHE A 120 -6.19 -2.92 3.78
N ILE A 121 -6.53 -2.35 4.96
CA ILE A 121 -6.68 -3.10 6.19
C ILE A 121 -7.79 -4.16 6.06
N LYS A 122 -8.92 -3.81 5.43
CA LYS A 122 -10.01 -4.76 5.18
C LYS A 122 -9.64 -5.85 4.17
N LEU A 123 -8.78 -5.54 3.21
CA LEU A 123 -8.37 -6.50 2.18
C LEU A 123 -7.29 -7.46 2.67
N PHE A 124 -6.29 -6.97 3.42
CA PHE A 124 -5.08 -7.73 3.77
C PHE A 124 -4.91 -7.97 5.27
N GLY A 125 -5.75 -7.37 6.10
CA GLY A 125 -5.62 -7.45 7.55
C GLY A 125 -4.82 -6.28 8.16
N ALA A 126 -4.76 -6.26 9.50
CA ALA A 126 -4.12 -5.20 10.28
C ALA A 126 -2.63 -5.02 9.97
N GLU A 127 -1.93 -6.10 9.66
CA GLU A 127 -0.47 -6.14 9.45
C GLU A 127 -0.04 -5.69 8.05
N VAL A 128 -0.97 -5.24 7.21
CA VAL A 128 -0.64 -4.77 5.85
C VAL A 128 0.41 -3.64 5.90
N ASN A 129 1.40 -3.72 5.02
CA ASN A 129 2.43 -2.68 4.92
C ASN A 129 1.84 -1.45 4.24
N LEU A 130 1.74 -0.35 4.98
CA LEU A 130 1.25 0.93 4.49
C LEU A 130 2.33 2.00 4.56
N GLY A 131 2.45 2.78 3.51
CA GLY A 131 3.39 3.89 3.40
C GLY A 131 2.71 5.21 3.03
N ASN A 132 3.52 6.26 2.92
CA ASN A 132 3.07 7.63 2.65
C ASN A 132 2.04 8.13 3.67
N ILE A 133 2.28 7.79 4.96
CA ILE A 133 1.42 8.17 6.08
C ILE A 133 1.95 9.46 6.70
N ALA A 134 1.13 10.51 6.70
CA ALA A 134 1.53 11.77 7.33
C ALA A 134 1.73 11.58 8.85
N PRO A 135 2.69 12.27 9.50
CA PRO A 135 2.97 12.12 10.93
C PRO A 135 1.73 12.27 11.84
N LYS A 136 0.82 13.17 11.50
CA LYS A 136 -0.45 13.39 12.21
C LYS A 136 -1.41 12.20 12.12
N ASP A 137 -1.26 11.34 11.11
CA ASP A 137 -2.16 10.22 10.83
C ASP A 137 -1.65 8.89 11.40
N MET A 138 -0.46 8.87 12.04
CA MET A 138 0.13 7.65 12.61
C MET A 138 -0.74 7.03 13.71
N ILE A 139 -1.16 7.82 14.71
CA ILE A 139 -2.04 7.35 15.77
C ILE A 139 -3.44 6.97 15.23
N PRO A 140 -4.09 7.79 14.38
CA PRO A 140 -5.31 7.39 13.70
C PRO A 140 -5.21 6.07 12.93
N LEU A 141 -4.11 5.83 12.21
CA LEU A 141 -3.89 4.57 11.51
C LEU A 141 -3.77 3.38 12.47
N GLU A 142 -3.02 3.53 13.56
CA GLU A 142 -2.91 2.47 14.57
C GLU A 142 -4.26 2.15 15.20
N CYS A 143 -5.09 3.16 15.47
CA CYS A 143 -6.47 2.94 15.92
C CYS A 143 -7.31 2.14 14.89
N LEU A 144 -7.09 2.33 13.59
CA LEU A 144 -7.73 1.53 12.55
C LEU A 144 -7.24 0.08 12.59
N ARG A 145 -5.93 -0.14 12.74
CA ARG A 145 -5.31 -1.47 12.83
C ARG A 145 -5.81 -2.28 14.02
N LEU A 146 -6.06 -1.61 15.13
CA LEU A 146 -6.54 -2.20 16.38
C LEU A 146 -8.08 -2.33 16.45
N GLY A 147 -8.81 -1.94 15.40
CA GLY A 147 -10.28 -1.97 15.41
C GLY A 147 -10.93 -0.98 16.39
N LEU A 148 -10.22 0.07 16.80
CA LEU A 148 -10.71 1.09 17.74
C LEU A 148 -11.53 2.20 17.04
N ARG A 149 -11.76 2.08 15.75
CA ARG A 149 -12.56 3.02 14.96
C ARG A 149 -13.68 2.29 14.23
N GLY A 150 -14.84 2.95 14.09
CA GLY A 150 -16.02 2.39 13.43
C GLY A 150 -15.76 1.85 12.02
N ASP A 151 -14.77 2.41 11.32
CA ASP A 151 -14.40 1.97 9.96
C ASP A 151 -13.90 0.52 9.91
N THR A 152 -13.25 0.03 10.99
CA THR A 152 -12.63 -1.31 11.06
C THR A 152 -13.10 -2.14 12.25
N PHE A 153 -13.93 -1.58 13.11
CA PHE A 153 -14.39 -2.23 14.36
C PHE A 153 -14.97 -3.62 14.11
N PHE A 154 -15.84 -3.77 13.12
CA PHE A 154 -16.52 -5.04 12.83
C PHE A 154 -15.58 -6.15 12.36
N GLU A 155 -14.43 -5.83 11.77
CA GLU A 155 -13.43 -6.80 11.31
C GLU A 155 -12.75 -7.53 12.49
N TYR A 156 -12.83 -6.98 13.69
CA TYR A 156 -12.19 -7.50 14.91
C TYR A 156 -13.18 -8.09 15.92
N LEU A 157 -14.47 -8.05 15.64
CA LEU A 157 -15.46 -8.66 16.49
C LEU A 157 -15.42 -10.18 16.38
N PRO A 158 -15.61 -10.92 17.51
CA PRO A 158 -15.90 -12.34 17.43
C PRO A 158 -17.14 -12.56 16.56
N LYS A 159 -17.09 -13.51 15.63
CA LYS A 159 -18.20 -13.80 14.69
C LYS A 159 -19.57 -13.90 15.35
N LYS A 160 -19.64 -14.55 16.53
CA LYS A 160 -20.86 -14.67 17.31
C LYS A 160 -21.44 -13.32 17.77
N VAL A 161 -20.59 -12.33 18.02
CA VAL A 161 -21.03 -10.97 18.40
C VAL A 161 -21.48 -10.19 17.17
N GLU A 162 -20.76 -10.32 16.08
CA GLU A 162 -21.11 -9.72 14.79
C GLU A 162 -22.49 -10.20 14.29
N GLU A 163 -22.76 -11.51 14.34
CA GLU A 163 -24.04 -12.10 13.97
C GLU A 163 -25.19 -11.56 14.83
N ARG A 164 -24.99 -11.40 16.12
CA ARG A 164 -26.02 -10.83 17.03
C ARG A 164 -26.30 -9.38 16.72
N LEU A 165 -25.28 -8.57 16.43
CA LEU A 165 -25.45 -7.15 16.09
C LEU A 165 -26.15 -6.95 14.73
N LYS A 166 -25.93 -7.86 13.76
CA LYS A 166 -26.67 -7.83 12.49
C LYS A 166 -28.14 -8.15 12.68
N GLN A 167 -28.49 -9.12 13.54
CA GLN A 167 -29.87 -9.49 13.84
C GLN A 167 -30.67 -8.39 14.55
N THR A 168 -30.03 -7.57 15.41
CA THR A 168 -30.70 -6.46 16.06
C THR A 168 -30.97 -5.28 15.13
N ASN A 169 -30.14 -5.06 14.12
CA ASN A 169 -30.37 -3.99 13.13
C ASN A 169 -31.48 -4.33 12.11
N ASP A 170 -31.74 -5.61 11.86
CA ASP A 170 -32.83 -6.04 10.94
C ASP A 170 -34.20 -6.10 11.64
N GLY A 171 -34.24 -5.95 12.99
CA GLY A 171 -35.45 -6.04 13.79
C GLY A 171 -36.12 -4.70 14.14
N ASP A 172 -35.46 -3.57 13.92
CA ASP A 172 -35.95 -2.24 14.33
C ASP A 172 -36.62 -1.44 13.19
N VAL A 173 -37.04 -2.13 12.12
CA VAL A 173 -37.95 -1.54 11.12
C VAL A 173 -39.35 -2.12 11.36
N GLU A 174 -39.94 -1.82 12.53
CA GLU A 174 -41.38 -1.89 12.68
C GLU A 174 -41.98 -0.51 12.34
N ASP A 175 -42.82 -0.55 11.32
CA ASP A 175 -43.60 0.55 10.79
C ASP A 175 -44.39 1.24 11.90
N ASP A 176 -44.11 2.50 12.18
CA ASP A 176 -45.05 3.41 12.83
C ASP A 176 -46.01 3.94 11.74
N GLU A 177 -47.16 3.34 11.62
CA GLU A 177 -48.34 3.93 10.96
C GLU A 177 -48.98 5.04 11.84
#